data_98d9c5d9cb1a3b2f7ac21773b370b0e3
#
_entry.id   98d9c5d9cb1a3b2f7ac21773b370b0e3
#
_cell.length_a   1.000
_cell.length_b   1.000
_cell.length_c   1.000
_cell.angle_alpha   90.00
_cell.angle_beta   90.00
_cell.angle_gamma   90.00
#
_symmetry.space_group_name_H-M   'P 1'
#
loop_
_entity.id
_entity.type
_entity.pdbx_description
1 polymer ?
#
loop_
_entity_poly.entity_id
_entity_poly.type
_entity_poly.pdbx_seq_one_letter_code
_entity_poly.pdbx_strand_id
1 'polypeptide(L)'
;NSIDKNISADSFKNISKAVDTISMFLDYYPMIDDSSKYERPIGIVDIARDYIQAYNDRISISFDPDFLESMPLINDNKRIRVSATDQLSGNNIKGAWIATRFSNSDHHDLILTKDDGTTLYQTKPILHETGSYVLSFEVDYSAMMSPATARLLYVKSKTFPLTVVLSAPKIYFENIIKDLDDTAPSSKVVDAIRQCFINKYSAIFVKDKKDSDILLRLQVSTLEHKERVSDIYPYFVHASGSISLTDTRTNVEVFNQEISEQKGSDFQSIEKAGINALKNLAEALGLGICG
;
A
#
# COMPACT_ATOMS: atom_id res chain seq x y z
N ASN A 1 13.45 -43.88 -1.11
CA ASN A 1 13.76 -43.17 0.15
C ASN A 1 12.76 -42.03 0.30
N SER A 2 11.78 -42.25 1.15
CA SER A 2 10.75 -41.30 1.49
C SER A 2 11.42 -40.09 2.18
N ILE A 3 11.42 -38.94 1.55
CA ILE A 3 11.69 -37.70 2.23
C ILE A 3 10.53 -37.47 3.19
N ASP A 4 10.78 -37.84 4.44
CA ASP A 4 9.80 -37.88 5.50
C ASP A 4 9.61 -36.46 6.04
N LYS A 5 8.51 -35.96 5.82
CA LYS A 5 7.14 -35.98 6.34
C LYS A 5 6.79 -34.77 7.20
N ASN A 6 7.71 -34.08 7.86
CA ASN A 6 7.40 -32.84 8.58
C ASN A 6 8.09 -31.64 7.94
N ILE A 7 7.37 -31.00 7.04
CA ILE A 7 7.78 -29.74 6.46
C ILE A 7 7.67 -28.69 7.57
N SER A 8 8.81 -28.22 8.08
CA SER A 8 8.88 -27.18 9.12
C SER A 8 9.86 -26.08 8.71
N ALA A 9 9.67 -24.87 9.25
CA ALA A 9 10.62 -23.78 9.04
C ALA A 9 12.04 -24.13 9.52
N ASP A 10 12.20 -25.02 10.49
CA ASP A 10 13.53 -25.48 10.96
C ASP A 10 14.25 -26.30 9.90
N SER A 11 13.53 -27.00 9.03
CA SER A 11 14.12 -27.72 7.89
C SER A 11 14.78 -26.76 6.90
N PHE A 12 14.21 -25.57 6.68
CA PHE A 12 14.82 -24.56 5.82
C PHE A 12 16.11 -23.99 6.39
N LYS A 13 16.20 -23.77 7.70
CA LYS A 13 17.44 -23.33 8.36
C LYS A 13 18.55 -24.37 8.19
N ASN A 14 18.22 -25.64 8.31
CA ASN A 14 19.18 -26.74 8.13
C ASN A 14 19.65 -26.85 6.68
N ILE A 15 18.73 -26.72 5.72
CA ILE A 15 19.06 -26.70 4.28
C ILE A 15 19.92 -25.48 3.96
N SER A 16 19.55 -24.28 4.45
CA SER A 16 20.34 -23.07 4.27
C SER A 16 21.76 -23.27 4.80
N LYS A 17 21.91 -23.76 6.01
CA LYS A 17 23.22 -24.01 6.62
C LYS A 17 24.05 -25.02 5.82
N ALA A 18 23.44 -26.08 5.30
CA ALA A 18 24.12 -27.06 4.46
C ALA A 18 24.58 -26.45 3.14
N VAL A 19 23.71 -25.70 2.45
CA VAL A 19 24.02 -25.02 1.18
C VAL A 19 25.07 -23.93 1.38
N ASP A 20 24.99 -23.13 2.45
CA ASP A 20 25.99 -22.11 2.78
C ASP A 20 27.37 -22.73 3.02
N THR A 21 27.40 -23.86 3.72
CA THR A 21 28.66 -24.60 3.96
C THR A 21 29.28 -25.08 2.66
N ILE A 22 28.48 -25.53 1.70
CA ILE A 22 28.95 -26.01 0.41
C ILE A 22 29.34 -24.87 -0.52
N SER A 23 28.58 -23.77 -0.51
CA SER A 23 28.91 -22.61 -1.33
C SER A 23 30.29 -22.03 -1.00
N MET A 24 30.72 -22.08 0.27
CA MET A 24 32.10 -21.71 0.66
C MET A 24 33.15 -22.59 0.00
N PHE A 25 32.84 -23.84 -0.33
CA PHE A 25 33.76 -24.73 -1.03
C PHE A 25 33.72 -24.55 -2.55
N LEU A 26 32.57 -24.14 -3.11
CA LEU A 26 32.44 -23.90 -4.56
C LEU A 26 33.29 -22.70 -5.04
N ASP A 27 33.50 -21.70 -4.21
CA ASP A 27 34.36 -20.56 -4.52
C ASP A 27 35.85 -20.91 -4.49
N TYR A 28 36.22 -22.04 -3.88
CA TYR A 28 37.62 -22.47 -3.73
C TYR A 28 38.09 -23.54 -4.74
N TYR A 29 37.18 -24.17 -5.49
CA TYR A 29 37.56 -25.18 -6.49
C TYR A 29 37.32 -24.63 -7.89
N PRO A 30 38.39 -24.24 -8.59
CA PRO A 30 38.30 -24.04 -10.04
C PRO A 30 37.89 -25.39 -10.67
N MET A 31 36.97 -25.33 -11.62
CA MET A 31 36.45 -26.48 -12.33
C MET A 31 37.58 -27.36 -12.83
N ILE A 32 37.91 -28.40 -12.09
CA ILE A 32 38.77 -29.48 -12.59
C ILE A 32 37.81 -30.39 -13.38
N ASP A 33 37.97 -30.32 -14.70
CA ASP A 33 37.23 -31.14 -15.64
C ASP A 33 37.77 -32.56 -15.61
N ASP A 34 37.45 -33.30 -14.57
CA ASP A 34 37.63 -34.75 -14.52
C ASP A 34 36.30 -35.43 -14.24
N SER A 35 35.65 -35.79 -15.33
CA SER A 35 34.25 -36.19 -15.44
C SER A 35 33.94 -37.57 -14.83
N SER A 36 34.80 -38.20 -14.02
CA SER A 36 34.61 -39.63 -13.73
C SER A 36 34.52 -40.08 -12.27
N LYS A 37 34.67 -39.19 -11.25
CA LYS A 37 34.73 -39.72 -9.87
C LYS A 37 34.15 -38.92 -8.74
N TYR A 38 33.54 -37.75 -8.94
CA TYR A 38 32.93 -37.01 -7.87
C TYR A 38 31.46 -36.72 -8.19
N GLU A 39 30.56 -37.15 -7.32
CA GLU A 39 29.19 -36.65 -7.30
C GLU A 39 29.28 -35.12 -7.12
N ARG A 40 28.90 -34.41 -8.18
CA ARG A 40 29.01 -32.96 -8.23
C ARG A 40 28.24 -32.33 -7.05
N PRO A 41 28.76 -31.30 -6.39
CA PRO A 41 28.00 -30.54 -5.37
C PRO A 41 26.65 -30.01 -5.87
N ILE A 42 26.45 -29.96 -7.19
CA ILE A 42 25.18 -29.68 -7.88
C ILE A 42 24.03 -30.53 -7.36
N GLY A 43 24.25 -31.80 -7.01
CA GLY A 43 23.22 -32.68 -6.49
C GLY A 43 22.56 -32.18 -5.21
N ILE A 44 23.30 -31.51 -4.30
CA ILE A 44 22.73 -31.00 -3.05
C ILE A 44 21.87 -29.76 -3.29
N VAL A 45 22.28 -28.90 -4.19
CA VAL A 45 21.49 -27.72 -4.59
C VAL A 45 20.18 -28.16 -5.25
N ASP A 46 20.24 -29.18 -6.10
CA ASP A 46 19.05 -29.73 -6.76
C ASP A 46 18.12 -30.42 -5.74
N ILE A 47 18.67 -31.24 -4.83
CA ILE A 47 17.88 -31.84 -3.74
C ILE A 47 17.23 -30.77 -2.87
N ALA A 48 17.95 -29.69 -2.54
CA ALA A 48 17.42 -28.58 -1.74
C ALA A 48 16.31 -27.84 -2.50
N ARG A 49 16.50 -27.62 -3.81
CA ARG A 49 15.48 -26.98 -4.67
C ARG A 49 14.24 -27.85 -4.77
N ASP A 50 14.39 -29.17 -5.00
CA ASP A 50 13.27 -30.10 -5.05
C ASP A 50 12.51 -30.17 -3.73
N TYR A 51 13.22 -30.08 -2.60
CA TYR A 51 12.58 -29.99 -1.28
C TYR A 51 11.74 -28.72 -1.12
N ILE A 52 12.29 -27.57 -1.50
CA ILE A 52 11.58 -26.29 -1.44
C ILE A 52 10.37 -26.29 -2.39
N GLN A 53 10.54 -26.87 -3.59
CA GLN A 53 9.45 -27.01 -4.55
C GLN A 53 8.34 -27.91 -3.98
N ALA A 54 8.69 -29.06 -3.40
CA ALA A 54 7.74 -29.97 -2.76
C ALA A 54 6.98 -29.27 -1.60
N TYR A 55 7.67 -28.43 -0.83
CA TYR A 55 7.03 -27.59 0.19
C TYR A 55 6.06 -26.59 -0.43
N ASN A 56 6.51 -25.87 -1.46
CA ASN A 56 5.69 -24.88 -2.17
C ASN A 56 4.42 -25.51 -2.76
N ASP A 57 4.53 -26.75 -3.26
CA ASP A 57 3.40 -27.46 -3.85
C ASP A 57 2.39 -27.92 -2.77
N ARG A 58 2.87 -28.22 -1.58
CA ARG A 58 2.06 -28.75 -0.46
C ARG A 58 1.47 -27.67 0.43
N ILE A 59 2.07 -26.48 0.50
CA ILE A 59 1.54 -25.42 1.36
C ILE A 59 0.21 -24.90 0.84
N SER A 60 -0.72 -24.67 1.75
CA SER A 60 -1.96 -23.95 1.53
C SER A 60 -2.06 -22.80 2.50
N ILE A 61 -2.48 -21.64 2.00
CA ILE A 61 -2.80 -20.49 2.84
C ILE A 61 -4.29 -20.23 2.72
N SER A 62 -4.97 -20.15 3.86
CA SER A 62 -6.38 -19.81 3.96
C SER A 62 -6.58 -18.55 4.80
N PHE A 63 -7.70 -17.87 4.59
CA PHE A 63 -8.03 -16.60 5.18
C PHE A 63 -9.36 -16.65 5.92
N ASP A 64 -9.45 -15.89 7.00
CA ASP A 64 -10.68 -15.66 7.72
C ASP A 64 -10.75 -14.15 8.08
N PRO A 65 -11.63 -13.37 7.42
CA PRO A 65 -12.58 -13.76 6.37
C PRO A 65 -11.89 -14.12 5.04
N ASP A 66 -12.58 -14.88 4.17
CA ASP A 66 -12.11 -15.33 2.86
C ASP A 66 -12.23 -14.25 1.76
N PHE A 67 -12.90 -13.15 2.07
CA PHE A 67 -12.92 -11.93 1.28
C PHE A 67 -12.98 -10.69 2.19
N LEU A 68 -12.57 -9.53 1.71
CA LEU A 68 -12.54 -8.30 2.47
C LEU A 68 -13.34 -7.19 1.78
N GLU A 69 -14.31 -6.64 2.50
CA GLU A 69 -14.94 -5.37 2.12
C GLU A 69 -14.30 -4.23 2.90
N SER A 70 -13.95 -3.15 2.21
CA SER A 70 -13.42 -1.94 2.79
C SER A 70 -13.85 -0.70 2.00
N MET A 71 -13.41 0.45 2.41
CA MET A 71 -13.62 1.72 1.71
C MET A 71 -12.28 2.42 1.55
N PRO A 72 -12.03 3.10 0.43
CA PRO A 72 -10.86 3.95 0.29
C PRO A 72 -10.87 5.08 1.33
N LEU A 73 -9.69 5.53 1.70
CA LEU A 73 -9.50 6.66 2.64
C LEU A 73 -9.94 6.38 4.09
N ILE A 74 -10.29 5.15 4.43
CA ILE A 74 -10.67 4.75 5.78
C ILE A 74 -9.60 3.84 6.37
N ASN A 75 -9.30 4.03 7.64
CA ASN A 75 -8.46 3.13 8.40
C ASN A 75 -9.30 2.07 9.11
N ASP A 76 -9.81 1.12 8.33
CA ASP A 76 -10.66 0.05 8.88
C ASP A 76 -9.93 -0.87 9.85
N ASN A 77 -8.60 -0.86 9.85
CA ASN A 77 -7.77 -1.75 10.69
C ASN A 77 -8.29 -3.19 10.72
N LYS A 78 -8.82 -3.65 9.56
CA LYS A 78 -9.40 -4.99 9.50
C LYS A 78 -8.34 -6.03 9.72
N ARG A 79 -8.69 -7.04 10.50
CA ARG A 79 -7.82 -8.15 10.83
C ARG A 79 -8.22 -9.36 10.03
N ILE A 80 -7.25 -9.95 9.38
CA ILE A 80 -7.38 -11.17 8.60
C ILE A 80 -6.56 -12.23 9.32
N ARG A 81 -7.23 -13.32 9.75
CA ARG A 81 -6.50 -14.49 10.22
C ARG A 81 -5.96 -15.23 8.99
N VAL A 82 -4.66 -15.40 8.95
CA VAL A 82 -3.96 -16.14 7.91
C VAL A 82 -3.51 -17.45 8.50
N SER A 83 -3.88 -18.58 7.89
CA SER A 83 -3.54 -19.92 8.35
C SER A 83 -2.74 -20.64 7.27
N ALA A 84 -1.58 -21.17 7.62
CA ALA A 84 -0.74 -21.97 6.74
C ALA A 84 -0.83 -23.46 7.14
N THR A 85 -1.18 -24.32 6.18
CA THR A 85 -1.35 -25.77 6.39
C THR A 85 -0.63 -26.56 5.30
N ASP A 86 -0.21 -27.77 5.65
CA ASP A 86 0.28 -28.76 4.69
C ASP A 86 -0.92 -29.52 4.12
N GLN A 87 -1.17 -29.39 2.83
CA GLN A 87 -2.31 -30.02 2.15
C GLN A 87 -2.31 -31.55 2.24
N LEU A 88 -1.14 -32.17 2.37
CA LEU A 88 -1.04 -33.62 2.39
C LEU A 88 -1.34 -34.21 3.78
N SER A 89 -0.83 -33.58 4.83
CA SER A 89 -1.02 -34.08 6.22
C SER A 89 -2.14 -33.37 6.96
N GLY A 90 -2.61 -32.23 6.49
CA GLY A 90 -3.54 -31.36 7.20
C GLY A 90 -2.93 -30.62 8.41
N ASN A 91 -1.62 -30.79 8.64
CA ASN A 91 -0.96 -30.18 9.78
C ASN A 91 -0.71 -28.69 9.58
N ASN A 92 -0.79 -27.95 10.67
CA ASN A 92 -0.46 -26.52 10.68
C ASN A 92 1.05 -26.30 10.49
N ILE A 93 1.42 -25.28 9.72
CA ILE A 93 2.81 -24.94 9.43
C ILE A 93 3.21 -23.71 10.26
N LYS A 94 4.03 -23.96 11.30
CA LYS A 94 4.61 -22.90 12.12
C LYS A 94 5.84 -22.29 11.48
N GLY A 95 6.09 -21.00 11.75
CA GLY A 95 7.33 -20.33 11.35
C GLY A 95 7.43 -20.05 9.86
N ALA A 96 6.33 -20.15 9.11
CA ALA A 96 6.30 -19.75 7.71
C ALA A 96 6.31 -18.22 7.61
N TRP A 97 7.28 -17.68 6.89
CA TRP A 97 7.29 -16.27 6.49
C TRP A 97 6.39 -16.09 5.28
N ILE A 98 5.48 -15.16 5.38
CA ILE A 98 4.50 -14.88 4.33
C ILE A 98 4.62 -13.39 3.97
N ALA A 99 5.01 -13.12 2.73
CA ALA A 99 4.99 -11.78 2.15
C ALA A 99 3.57 -11.46 1.67
N THR A 100 3.12 -10.25 1.93
CA THR A 100 1.82 -9.74 1.47
C THR A 100 2.03 -8.61 0.49
N ARG A 101 1.27 -8.59 -0.60
CA ARG A 101 1.32 -7.52 -1.59
C ARG A 101 -0.08 -7.14 -2.03
N PHE A 102 -0.40 -5.88 -1.96
CA PHE A 102 -1.64 -5.35 -2.55
C PHE A 102 -1.42 -5.08 -4.04
N SER A 103 -2.38 -5.44 -4.89
CA SER A 103 -2.30 -5.17 -6.32
C SER A 103 -2.07 -3.67 -6.58
N ASN A 104 -1.14 -3.37 -7.49
CA ASN A 104 -0.73 -2.01 -7.84
C ASN A 104 0.00 -1.22 -6.72
N SER A 105 0.56 -1.90 -5.73
CA SER A 105 1.38 -1.29 -4.70
C SER A 105 2.76 -1.94 -4.64
N ASP A 106 3.80 -1.12 -4.50
CA ASP A 106 5.16 -1.59 -4.26
C ASP A 106 5.39 -1.97 -2.79
N HIS A 107 4.42 -1.64 -1.91
CA HIS A 107 4.51 -2.02 -0.50
C HIS A 107 4.20 -3.49 -0.31
N HIS A 108 5.09 -4.15 0.42
CA HIS A 108 4.89 -5.50 0.92
C HIS A 108 5.12 -5.53 2.42
N ASP A 109 4.30 -6.28 3.12
CA ASP A 109 4.49 -6.59 4.53
C ASP A 109 4.95 -8.04 4.66
N LEU A 110 5.69 -8.34 5.72
CA LEU A 110 6.15 -9.68 6.02
C LEU A 110 5.56 -10.12 7.36
N ILE A 111 4.85 -11.23 7.36
CA ILE A 111 4.20 -11.81 8.54
C ILE A 111 4.72 -13.22 8.80
N LEU A 112 4.73 -13.63 10.07
CA LEU A 112 5.24 -14.94 10.51
C LEU A 112 4.13 -15.75 11.18
N THR A 113 3.93 -16.99 10.76
CA THR A 113 3.00 -17.89 11.41
C THR A 113 3.52 -18.34 12.77
N LYS A 114 2.63 -18.41 13.76
CA LYS A 114 2.90 -18.88 15.13
C LYS A 114 2.96 -20.41 15.19
N ASP A 115 3.10 -20.94 16.40
CA ASP A 115 3.18 -22.38 16.63
C ASP A 115 1.90 -23.15 16.20
N ASP A 116 0.76 -22.46 16.17
CA ASP A 116 -0.51 -23.00 15.69
C ASP A 116 -0.70 -22.84 14.16
N GLY A 117 0.35 -22.42 13.43
CA GLY A 117 0.30 -22.17 11.99
C GLY A 117 -0.50 -20.95 11.59
N THR A 118 -0.94 -20.11 12.54
CA THR A 118 -1.75 -18.92 12.25
C THR A 118 -1.00 -17.64 12.52
N THR A 119 -1.43 -16.55 11.87
CA THR A 119 -1.01 -15.19 12.17
C THR A 119 -2.15 -14.23 11.88
N LEU A 120 -2.04 -12.98 12.36
CA LEU A 120 -2.97 -11.92 12.06
C LEU A 120 -2.29 -10.90 11.17
N TYR A 121 -2.87 -10.68 10.00
CA TYR A 121 -2.54 -9.55 9.14
C TYR A 121 -3.52 -8.40 9.42
N GLN A 122 -3.01 -7.21 9.61
CA GLN A 122 -3.80 -6.01 9.80
C GLN A 122 -3.67 -5.14 8.55
N THR A 123 -4.80 -4.82 7.93
CA THR A 123 -4.81 -3.97 6.74
C THR A 123 -4.36 -2.55 7.09
N LYS A 124 -3.61 -1.94 6.18
CA LYS A 124 -3.30 -0.52 6.19
C LYS A 124 -4.41 0.26 5.47
N PRO A 125 -4.49 1.60 5.66
CA PRO A 125 -5.40 2.42 4.87
C PRO A 125 -5.17 2.23 3.37
N ILE A 126 -6.25 1.99 2.63
CA ILE A 126 -6.17 1.72 1.20
C ILE A 126 -6.51 3.02 0.46
N LEU A 127 -5.53 3.56 -0.27
CA LEU A 127 -5.66 4.82 -1.05
C LEU A 127 -5.91 4.56 -2.54
N HIS A 128 -6.54 3.43 -2.87
CA HIS A 128 -6.91 3.09 -4.24
C HIS A 128 -8.32 3.55 -4.58
N GLU A 129 -8.62 3.58 -5.87
CA GLU A 129 -9.96 3.85 -6.39
C GLU A 129 -10.95 2.78 -5.92
N THR A 130 -12.23 3.04 -6.06
CA THR A 130 -13.25 2.00 -5.83
C THR A 130 -13.13 0.89 -6.86
N GLY A 131 -13.38 -0.34 -6.43
CA GLY A 131 -13.28 -1.50 -7.31
C GLY A 131 -12.88 -2.78 -6.58
N SER A 132 -12.55 -3.79 -7.37
CA SER A 132 -12.08 -5.08 -6.87
C SER A 132 -10.58 -5.21 -7.06
N TYR A 133 -9.89 -5.56 -6.00
CA TYR A 133 -8.44 -5.70 -5.92
C TYR A 133 -8.06 -7.06 -5.36
N VAL A 134 -6.78 -7.39 -5.48
CA VAL A 134 -6.24 -8.62 -4.92
C VAL A 134 -5.16 -8.26 -3.90
N LEU A 135 -5.31 -8.77 -2.69
CA LEU A 135 -4.26 -8.84 -1.70
C LEU A 135 -3.63 -10.23 -1.82
N SER A 136 -2.40 -10.28 -2.33
CA SER A 136 -1.67 -11.51 -2.56
C SER A 136 -0.85 -11.88 -1.34
N PHE A 137 -0.82 -13.17 -1.02
CA PHE A 137 0.02 -13.76 0.02
C PHE A 137 0.92 -14.79 -0.63
N GLU A 138 2.22 -14.72 -0.35
CA GLU A 138 3.24 -15.62 -0.92
C GLU A 138 4.19 -16.07 0.19
N VAL A 139 4.62 -17.33 0.16
CA VAL A 139 5.64 -17.77 1.11
C VAL A 139 6.98 -17.13 0.73
N ASP A 140 7.58 -16.41 1.66
CA ASP A 140 8.90 -15.83 1.45
C ASP A 140 10.00 -16.77 1.90
N TYR A 141 10.48 -17.57 0.97
CA TYR A 141 11.60 -18.48 1.22
C TYR A 141 12.90 -17.73 1.51
N SER A 142 13.06 -16.51 0.97
CA SER A 142 14.26 -15.71 1.18
C SER A 142 14.40 -15.23 2.63
N ALA A 143 13.28 -15.00 3.31
CA ALA A 143 13.26 -14.67 4.73
C ALA A 143 13.64 -15.84 5.64
N MET A 144 13.61 -17.08 5.11
CA MET A 144 13.93 -18.30 5.85
C MET A 144 15.37 -18.80 5.62
N MET A 145 16.12 -18.17 4.72
CA MET A 145 17.44 -18.60 4.26
C MET A 145 18.44 -17.46 4.29
N SER A 146 19.73 -17.79 4.13
CA SER A 146 20.72 -16.77 3.86
C SER A 146 20.51 -16.15 2.46
N PRO A 147 20.93 -14.89 2.22
CA PRO A 147 20.84 -14.26 0.90
C PRO A 147 21.57 -15.04 -0.20
N ALA A 148 22.67 -15.71 0.12
CA ALA A 148 23.42 -16.54 -0.83
C ALA A 148 22.64 -17.78 -1.22
N THR A 149 22.09 -18.51 -0.25
CA THR A 149 21.24 -19.68 -0.46
C THR A 149 19.97 -19.30 -1.24
N ALA A 150 19.30 -18.21 -0.89
CA ALA A 150 18.09 -17.78 -1.57
C ALA A 150 18.31 -17.49 -3.07
N ARG A 151 19.49 -16.96 -3.44
CA ARG A 151 19.86 -16.75 -4.86
C ARG A 151 20.08 -18.06 -5.60
N LEU A 152 20.72 -19.05 -4.95
CA LEU A 152 21.02 -20.37 -5.54
C LEU A 152 19.77 -21.24 -5.69
N LEU A 153 18.86 -21.15 -4.73
CA LEU A 153 17.68 -22.00 -4.61
C LEU A 153 16.40 -21.33 -5.08
N TYR A 154 16.51 -20.33 -5.98
CA TYR A 154 15.32 -19.60 -6.44
C TYR A 154 14.19 -20.54 -6.86
N VAL A 155 13.10 -20.48 -6.11
CA VAL A 155 11.84 -21.17 -6.39
C VAL A 155 10.75 -20.14 -6.49
N LYS A 156 9.95 -20.21 -7.54
CA LYS A 156 8.80 -19.32 -7.69
C LYS A 156 7.74 -19.67 -6.64
N SER A 157 7.48 -18.75 -5.74
CA SER A 157 6.46 -18.91 -4.70
C SER A 157 5.06 -19.01 -5.30
N LYS A 158 4.23 -19.85 -4.67
CA LYS A 158 2.81 -19.93 -4.97
C LYS A 158 2.09 -18.73 -4.38
N THR A 159 1.24 -18.10 -5.17
CA THR A 159 0.46 -16.95 -4.76
C THR A 159 -0.92 -17.38 -4.31
N PHE A 160 -1.37 -16.86 -3.16
CA PHE A 160 -2.69 -17.08 -2.59
C PHE A 160 -3.44 -15.74 -2.58
N PRO A 161 -4.44 -15.57 -3.46
CA PRO A 161 -5.16 -14.32 -3.58
C PRO A 161 -6.27 -14.21 -2.55
N LEU A 162 -6.43 -13.04 -1.95
CA LEU A 162 -7.60 -12.61 -1.19
C LEU A 162 -8.25 -11.45 -1.95
N THR A 163 -9.55 -11.58 -2.25
CA THR A 163 -10.29 -10.52 -2.90
C THR A 163 -10.61 -9.38 -1.92
N VAL A 164 -10.32 -8.15 -2.32
CA VAL A 164 -10.64 -6.93 -1.59
C VAL A 164 -11.56 -6.09 -2.44
N VAL A 165 -12.76 -5.80 -1.94
CA VAL A 165 -13.74 -4.94 -2.61
C VAL A 165 -13.77 -3.59 -1.91
N LEU A 166 -13.47 -2.52 -2.64
CA LEU A 166 -13.52 -1.15 -2.17
C LEU A 166 -14.82 -0.50 -2.63
N SER A 167 -15.71 -0.22 -1.68
CA SER A 167 -16.98 0.46 -1.93
C SER A 167 -16.83 1.98 -1.90
N ALA A 168 -17.76 2.69 -2.53
CA ALA A 168 -17.78 4.14 -2.59
C ALA A 168 -18.00 4.76 -1.19
N PRO A 169 -17.13 5.67 -0.73
CA PRO A 169 -17.29 6.32 0.56
C PRO A 169 -18.40 7.38 0.51
N LYS A 170 -19.15 7.50 1.60
CA LYS A 170 -20.09 8.61 1.83
C LYS A 170 -19.35 9.74 2.52
N ILE A 171 -19.32 10.90 1.89
CA ILE A 171 -18.53 12.06 2.36
C ILE A 171 -19.47 13.18 2.79
N TYR A 172 -19.33 13.65 4.02
CA TYR A 172 -19.84 14.93 4.45
C TYR A 172 -18.77 15.99 4.24
N PHE A 173 -19.09 17.03 3.47
CA PHE A 173 -18.14 18.07 3.09
C PHE A 173 -18.40 19.36 3.89
N GLU A 174 -17.45 19.72 4.73
CA GLU A 174 -17.42 20.96 5.48
C GLU A 174 -16.36 21.90 4.87
N ASN A 175 -16.77 23.07 4.39
CA ASN A 175 -15.88 24.05 3.83
C ASN A 175 -15.91 25.35 4.64
N ILE A 176 -14.74 25.90 4.92
CA ILE A 176 -14.52 27.17 5.59
C ILE A 176 -13.67 28.02 4.66
N ILE A 177 -14.28 29.04 4.08
CA ILE A 177 -13.65 29.91 3.10
C ILE A 177 -13.60 31.33 3.64
N LYS A 178 -12.40 31.93 3.58
CA LYS A 178 -12.13 33.32 3.94
C LYS A 178 -11.55 34.02 2.72
N ASP A 179 -12.40 34.56 1.89
CA ASP A 179 -12.00 35.30 0.70
C ASP A 179 -11.78 36.79 0.99
N LEU A 180 -10.97 37.45 0.14
CA LEU A 180 -10.76 38.91 0.16
C LEU A 180 -12.07 39.67 -0.09
N ASP A 181 -13.02 39.04 -0.77
CA ASP A 181 -14.34 39.58 -1.10
C ASP A 181 -15.37 38.43 -1.05
N ASP A 182 -16.53 38.64 -0.44
CA ASP A 182 -17.61 37.63 -0.29
C ASP A 182 -18.16 37.11 -1.65
N THR A 183 -17.73 37.70 -2.76
CA THR A 183 -18.17 37.36 -4.12
C THR A 183 -17.21 36.47 -4.92
N ALA A 184 -16.05 36.07 -4.33
CA ALA A 184 -15.06 35.33 -5.07
C ALA A 184 -15.49 33.88 -5.35
N PRO A 185 -15.07 33.28 -6.47
CA PRO A 185 -15.47 31.94 -6.91
C PRO A 185 -14.72 30.82 -6.18
N SER A 186 -14.67 30.92 -4.86
CA SER A 186 -14.26 29.85 -3.96
C SER A 186 -15.05 28.55 -4.19
N SER A 187 -16.27 28.66 -4.74
CA SER A 187 -17.03 27.54 -5.26
C SER A 187 -16.23 26.68 -6.24
N LYS A 188 -15.33 27.27 -7.04
CA LYS A 188 -14.49 26.51 -8.00
C LYS A 188 -13.51 25.56 -7.30
N VAL A 189 -12.92 25.97 -6.17
CA VAL A 189 -12.05 25.07 -5.38
C VAL A 189 -12.88 23.93 -4.80
N VAL A 190 -14.03 24.26 -4.23
CA VAL A 190 -14.98 23.27 -3.68
C VAL A 190 -15.41 22.28 -4.76
N ASP A 191 -15.78 22.77 -5.93
CA ASP A 191 -16.23 21.92 -7.05
C ASP A 191 -15.08 21.05 -7.58
N ALA A 192 -13.87 21.60 -7.70
CA ALA A 192 -12.69 20.84 -8.13
C ALA A 192 -12.37 19.70 -7.17
N ILE A 193 -12.38 19.95 -5.86
CA ILE A 193 -12.15 18.93 -4.84
C ILE A 193 -13.26 17.89 -4.87
N ARG A 194 -14.54 18.29 -4.93
CA ARG A 194 -15.66 17.35 -5.07
C ARG A 194 -15.51 16.45 -6.28
N GLN A 195 -15.20 17.06 -7.44
CA GLN A 195 -15.05 16.32 -8.69
C GLN A 195 -13.90 15.32 -8.63
N CYS A 196 -12.79 15.69 -7.97
CA CYS A 196 -11.66 14.80 -7.71
C CYS A 196 -12.10 13.55 -6.94
N PHE A 197 -12.83 13.71 -5.81
CA PHE A 197 -13.32 12.58 -5.02
C PHE A 197 -14.35 11.72 -5.76
N ILE A 198 -15.22 12.34 -6.54
CA ILE A 198 -16.19 11.60 -7.39
C ILE A 198 -15.45 10.77 -8.43
N ASN A 199 -14.50 11.36 -9.13
CA ASN A 199 -13.80 10.71 -10.24
C ASN A 199 -12.90 9.57 -9.74
N LYS A 200 -12.14 9.80 -8.66
CA LYS A 200 -11.16 8.82 -8.17
C LYS A 200 -11.78 7.75 -7.26
N TYR A 201 -12.66 8.15 -6.35
CA TYR A 201 -13.19 7.26 -5.32
C TYR A 201 -14.67 6.95 -5.49
N SER A 202 -15.31 7.41 -6.58
CA SER A 202 -16.77 7.31 -6.79
C SER A 202 -17.57 7.82 -5.60
N ALA A 203 -17.03 8.80 -4.88
CA ALA A 203 -17.55 9.27 -3.60
C ALA A 203 -18.97 9.83 -3.71
N ILE A 204 -19.79 9.55 -2.70
CA ILE A 204 -21.16 10.01 -2.59
C ILE A 204 -21.23 11.11 -1.54
N PHE A 205 -21.52 12.36 -1.95
CA PHE A 205 -21.64 13.47 -1.02
C PHE A 205 -23.02 13.47 -0.34
N VAL A 206 -23.00 13.42 1.01
CA VAL A 206 -24.22 13.42 1.85
C VAL A 206 -24.44 14.77 2.49
N LYS A 207 -25.71 15.06 2.85
CA LYS A 207 -26.10 16.33 3.47
C LYS A 207 -25.90 16.35 4.99
N ASP A 208 -26.07 15.20 5.63
CA ASP A 208 -25.98 15.06 7.07
C ASP A 208 -24.68 14.33 7.45
N LYS A 209 -23.92 14.90 8.40
CA LYS A 209 -22.68 14.31 8.90
C LYS A 209 -22.87 12.90 9.47
N LYS A 210 -24.01 12.63 10.10
CA LYS A 210 -24.34 11.32 10.68
C LYS A 210 -24.44 10.19 9.65
N ASP A 211 -24.68 10.53 8.37
CA ASP A 211 -24.86 9.57 7.28
C ASP A 211 -23.55 9.37 6.49
N SER A 212 -22.46 10.00 6.94
CA SER A 212 -21.17 9.96 6.28
C SER A 212 -20.22 8.94 6.91
N ASP A 213 -19.36 8.37 6.08
CA ASP A 213 -18.20 7.55 6.48
C ASP A 213 -16.98 8.44 6.74
N ILE A 214 -16.87 9.53 5.97
CA ILE A 214 -15.74 10.47 6.00
C ILE A 214 -16.26 11.89 6.17
N LEU A 215 -15.63 12.62 7.07
CA LEU A 215 -15.70 14.08 7.14
C LEU A 215 -14.53 14.66 6.32
N LEU A 216 -14.84 15.29 5.22
CA LEU A 216 -13.90 16.07 4.41
C LEU A 216 -14.01 17.54 4.86
N ARG A 217 -12.94 18.09 5.41
CA ARG A 217 -12.86 19.49 5.78
C ARG A 217 -11.89 20.22 4.87
N LEU A 218 -12.34 21.28 4.24
CA LEU A 218 -11.55 22.19 3.42
C LEU A 218 -11.53 23.57 4.06
N GLN A 219 -10.36 24.10 4.32
CA GLN A 219 -10.16 25.50 4.73
C GLN A 219 -9.36 26.22 3.67
N VAL A 220 -9.83 27.38 3.24
CA VAL A 220 -9.17 28.20 2.22
C VAL A 220 -9.19 29.67 2.68
N SER A 221 -8.08 30.35 2.48
CA SER A 221 -7.97 31.79 2.70
C SER A 221 -7.19 32.45 1.58
N THR A 222 -7.59 33.68 1.22
CA THR A 222 -6.88 34.51 0.26
C THR A 222 -6.45 35.82 0.93
N LEU A 223 -5.24 36.28 0.58
CA LEU A 223 -4.65 37.51 1.08
C LEU A 223 -4.04 38.29 -0.08
N GLU A 224 -4.29 39.60 -0.12
CA GLU A 224 -3.56 40.48 -1.02
C GLU A 224 -2.10 40.56 -0.61
N HIS A 225 -1.19 40.40 -1.57
CA HIS A 225 0.24 40.38 -1.28
C HIS A 225 0.77 41.74 -0.83
N LYS A 226 0.41 42.81 -1.55
CA LYS A 226 0.73 44.22 -1.27
C LYS A 226 -0.09 45.10 -2.20
N GLU A 227 -0.33 46.34 -1.80
CA GLU A 227 -0.90 47.33 -2.71
C GLU A 227 -0.10 47.45 -4.01
N ARG A 228 -0.81 47.59 -5.10
CA ARG A 228 -0.22 47.77 -6.44
C ARG A 228 0.52 49.11 -6.51
N VAL A 229 1.82 49.05 -6.74
CA VAL A 229 2.70 50.23 -6.74
C VAL A 229 2.52 51.06 -7.99
N SER A 230 2.16 50.49 -9.13
CA SER A 230 1.98 51.17 -10.41
C SER A 230 1.25 50.26 -11.40
N ASP A 231 0.65 50.85 -12.45
CA ASP A 231 -0.14 50.14 -13.47
C ASP A 231 0.66 49.22 -14.39
N ILE A 232 1.97 49.27 -14.33
CA ILE A 232 2.86 48.35 -15.07
C ILE A 232 3.04 47.03 -14.35
N TYR A 233 2.65 46.90 -13.07
CA TYR A 233 2.71 45.67 -12.32
C TYR A 233 1.34 45.03 -12.21
N PRO A 234 1.24 43.69 -12.22
CA PRO A 234 -0.02 43.02 -11.97
C PRO A 234 -0.44 43.11 -10.47
N TYR A 235 -1.70 42.92 -10.20
CA TYR A 235 -2.18 42.59 -8.87
C TYR A 235 -1.66 41.20 -8.47
N PHE A 236 -1.32 41.02 -7.21
CA PHE A 236 -0.88 39.74 -6.66
C PHE A 236 -1.73 39.34 -5.47
N VAL A 237 -2.19 38.13 -5.47
CA VAL A 237 -2.93 37.50 -4.37
C VAL A 237 -2.26 36.19 -4.00
N HIS A 238 -2.20 35.88 -2.73
CA HIS A 238 -1.79 34.58 -2.22
C HIS A 238 -3.01 33.81 -1.71
N ALA A 239 -3.10 32.53 -2.05
CA ALA A 239 -4.07 31.60 -1.51
C ALA A 239 -3.35 30.54 -0.68
N SER A 240 -3.89 30.26 0.50
CA SER A 240 -3.45 29.18 1.37
C SER A 240 -4.65 28.31 1.73
N GLY A 241 -4.42 27.03 1.95
CA GLY A 241 -5.50 26.14 2.34
C GLY A 241 -5.02 24.85 2.94
N SER A 242 -5.94 24.18 3.63
CA SER A 242 -5.74 22.85 4.15
C SER A 242 -6.93 21.95 3.83
N ILE A 243 -6.64 20.68 3.63
CA ILE A 243 -7.63 19.65 3.44
C ILE A 243 -7.37 18.51 4.43
N SER A 244 -8.39 18.11 5.16
CA SER A 244 -8.29 16.98 6.07
C SER A 244 -9.44 16.01 5.89
N LEU A 245 -9.16 14.73 6.10
CA LEU A 245 -10.13 13.64 6.09
C LEU A 245 -10.15 12.99 7.46
N THR A 246 -11.33 12.84 8.02
CA THR A 246 -11.55 12.17 9.31
C THR A 246 -12.54 11.03 9.10
N ASP A 247 -12.19 9.82 9.54
CA ASP A 247 -13.13 8.70 9.64
C ASP A 247 -14.18 9.03 10.72
N THR A 248 -15.45 9.15 10.32
CA THR A 248 -16.53 9.58 11.22
C THR A 248 -16.86 8.54 12.29
N ARG A 249 -16.52 7.27 12.07
CA ARG A 249 -16.81 6.16 13.00
C ARG A 249 -15.79 6.11 14.14
N THR A 250 -14.54 6.37 13.84
CA THR A 250 -13.42 6.32 14.80
C THR A 250 -12.99 7.70 15.29
N ASN A 251 -13.43 8.76 14.60
CA ASN A 251 -12.99 10.14 14.78
C ASN A 251 -11.45 10.32 14.66
N VAL A 252 -10.81 9.46 13.87
CA VAL A 252 -9.37 9.51 13.59
C VAL A 252 -9.15 10.25 12.28
N GLU A 253 -8.24 11.22 12.28
CA GLU A 253 -7.77 11.87 11.07
C GLU A 253 -6.91 10.88 10.26
N VAL A 254 -7.32 10.62 9.01
CA VAL A 254 -6.66 9.65 8.11
C VAL A 254 -5.79 10.33 7.06
N PHE A 255 -6.03 11.62 6.82
CA PHE A 255 -5.24 12.43 5.91
C PHE A 255 -5.30 13.89 6.30
N ASN A 256 -4.18 14.58 6.16
CA ASN A 256 -4.08 16.04 6.33
C ASN A 256 -3.00 16.58 5.40
N GLN A 257 -3.33 17.67 4.71
CA GLN A 257 -2.39 18.39 3.85
C GLN A 257 -2.63 19.88 3.98
N GLU A 258 -1.55 20.62 4.21
CA GLU A 258 -1.52 22.07 4.18
C GLU A 258 -0.72 22.55 2.97
N ILE A 259 -1.25 23.55 2.28
CA ILE A 259 -0.60 24.26 1.18
C ILE A 259 -0.56 25.74 1.53
N SER A 260 0.63 26.28 1.61
CA SER A 260 0.85 27.70 1.87
C SER A 260 1.18 28.43 0.57
N GLU A 261 0.75 29.69 0.50
CA GLU A 261 1.21 30.72 -0.42
C GLU A 261 1.20 30.36 -1.93
N GLN A 262 0.07 29.85 -2.42
CA GLN A 262 -0.13 29.74 -3.86
C GLN A 262 -0.41 31.11 -4.46
N LYS A 263 0.48 31.60 -5.34
CA LYS A 263 0.43 32.93 -5.93
C LYS A 263 -0.44 32.96 -7.17
N GLY A 264 -1.34 33.93 -7.23
CA GLY A 264 -2.04 34.32 -8.45
C GLY A 264 -1.72 35.79 -8.85
N SER A 265 -1.79 36.07 -10.11
CA SER A 265 -1.58 37.44 -10.62
C SER A 265 -2.52 37.76 -11.77
N ASP A 266 -2.88 39.06 -11.90
CA ASP A 266 -3.67 39.58 -13.01
C ASP A 266 -3.41 41.10 -13.19
N PHE A 267 -3.41 41.58 -14.44
CA PHE A 267 -3.19 42.99 -14.72
C PHE A 267 -4.48 43.83 -14.65
N GLN A 268 -5.64 43.16 -14.71
CA GLN A 268 -6.93 43.86 -14.82
C GLN A 268 -7.56 44.10 -13.45
N SER A 269 -7.56 43.08 -12.58
CA SER A 269 -8.19 43.23 -11.26
C SER A 269 -7.61 42.31 -10.21
N ILE A 270 -7.80 42.70 -8.95
CA ILE A 270 -7.40 41.92 -7.79
C ILE A 270 -8.24 40.60 -7.65
N GLU A 271 -9.52 40.68 -8.04
CA GLU A 271 -10.42 39.52 -8.02
C GLU A 271 -9.93 38.43 -8.98
N LYS A 272 -9.48 38.82 -10.19
CA LYS A 272 -8.90 37.87 -11.16
C LYS A 272 -7.58 37.28 -10.66
N ALA A 273 -6.75 38.08 -10.00
CA ALA A 273 -5.54 37.58 -9.35
C ALA A 273 -5.90 36.56 -8.24
N GLY A 274 -6.96 36.80 -7.43
CA GLY A 274 -7.50 35.89 -6.45
C GLY A 274 -7.99 34.60 -7.08
N ILE A 275 -8.74 34.67 -8.18
CA ILE A 275 -9.20 33.50 -8.94
C ILE A 275 -8.02 32.61 -9.38
N ASN A 276 -6.97 33.23 -9.89
CA ASN A 276 -5.77 32.50 -10.33
C ASN A 276 -5.03 31.84 -9.16
N ALA A 277 -4.93 32.53 -8.01
CA ALA A 277 -4.34 31.96 -6.80
C ALA A 277 -5.14 30.74 -6.29
N LEU A 278 -6.48 30.85 -6.26
CA LEU A 278 -7.38 29.76 -5.86
C LEU A 278 -7.30 28.56 -6.82
N LYS A 279 -7.16 28.82 -8.12
CA LYS A 279 -6.96 27.74 -9.11
C LYS A 279 -5.67 26.98 -8.85
N ASN A 280 -4.56 27.68 -8.64
CA ASN A 280 -3.27 27.07 -8.33
C ASN A 280 -3.32 26.29 -7.01
N LEU A 281 -4.03 26.80 -6.00
CA LEU A 281 -4.26 26.10 -4.74
C LEU A 281 -5.07 24.80 -4.95
N ALA A 282 -6.14 24.85 -5.75
CA ALA A 282 -6.98 23.70 -6.04
C ALA A 282 -6.18 22.59 -6.75
N GLU A 283 -5.33 22.96 -7.70
CA GLU A 283 -4.43 22.03 -8.39
C GLU A 283 -3.44 21.40 -7.40
N ALA A 284 -2.82 22.19 -6.52
CA ALA A 284 -1.86 21.71 -5.53
C ALA A 284 -2.50 20.74 -4.50
N LEU A 285 -3.71 21.07 -3.99
CA LEU A 285 -4.47 20.21 -3.08
C LEU A 285 -4.95 18.93 -3.79
N GLY A 286 -5.38 19.07 -5.06
CA GLY A 286 -5.84 17.93 -5.86
C GLY A 286 -4.73 16.93 -6.14
N LEU A 287 -3.50 17.36 -6.42
CA LEU A 287 -2.35 16.49 -6.65
C LEU A 287 -1.99 15.65 -5.42
N GLY A 288 -2.21 16.16 -4.20
CA GLY A 288 -1.90 15.42 -2.98
C GLY A 288 -2.87 14.27 -2.68
N ILE A 289 -4.13 14.40 -3.10
CA ILE A 289 -5.20 13.45 -2.77
C ILE A 289 -5.67 12.62 -3.96
N CYS A 290 -5.66 13.21 -5.14
CA CYS A 290 -6.19 12.64 -6.37
C CYS A 290 -5.12 12.38 -7.44
N GLY A 291 -3.89 12.74 -7.17
CA GLY A 291 -2.72 12.48 -8.05
C GLY A 291 -2.26 11.04 -8.06
#